data_420dc6caebb8235dfef4fbc96367454e
#
_entry.id   420dc6caebb8235dfef4fbc96367454e
#
_cell.length_a   1.000
_cell.length_b   1.000
_cell.length_c   1.000
_cell.angle_alpha   90.00
_cell.angle_beta   90.00
_cell.angle_gamma   90.00
#
_symmetry.space_group_name_H-M   'P 1'
#
loop_
_entity.id
_entity.type
_entity.pdbx_description
1 polymer ?
#
loop_
_entity_poly.entity_id
_entity_poly.type
_entity_poly.pdbx_seq_one_letter_code
_entity_poly.pdbx_strand_id
1 'polypeptide(L)'
;MGTQIEKKGQTIFVPEDPIIHYIEGDGIGVDISPVMMQVVDKAVEKAYSDKRKITWKEVLAGQKAFDKTGEWLPEATLNSMRNGLVSIKGPLTTPVGGGIRSLNVALRQKLDLYACVRPVRWYSGTPSPVRDPAAVDMIIFRENSEDVYAGIEWEAESEGAKKVINFLETEMGVTKIRFPGTSGIGIKPVSKEGTARIVRAAINHAISEDKPSVTLVHKGNIMKFTEGGFRDWGYKIAREEFGAKELDGGPWCILNNPKNGNQIIIKDVIADAMLQQVLTRPREYSVLTTMNLNGDYISDALAAQVGGIGIAPGANINYESGIAIFEATHGTAPKYTGQDKVNPGSLIPVSYTHLRAHETLGN
;
A
#
# COMPACT_ATOMS: atom_id res chain seq x y z
N MET A 1 16.36 3.49 28.00
CA MET A 1 15.34 4.24 27.23
C MET A 1 15.70 4.09 25.77
N GLY A 2 14.72 3.79 24.92
CA GLY A 2 15.00 3.64 23.49
C GLY A 2 15.30 4.99 22.82
N THR A 3 15.90 4.92 21.65
CA THR A 3 16.35 6.08 20.86
C THR A 3 15.50 6.23 19.60
N GLN A 4 15.16 7.45 19.20
CA GLN A 4 14.36 7.72 18.00
C GLN A 4 15.15 7.38 16.75
N ILE A 5 14.43 6.87 15.73
CA ILE A 5 14.93 6.74 14.36
C ILE A 5 14.95 8.15 13.76
N GLU A 6 16.03 8.50 13.07
CA GLU A 6 16.21 9.83 12.46
C GLU A 6 16.38 9.72 10.94
N LYS A 7 15.90 10.72 10.21
CA LYS A 7 16.17 10.89 8.79
C LYS A 7 17.05 12.13 8.58
N LYS A 8 18.19 11.97 7.90
CA LYS A 8 19.11 13.06 7.53
C LYS A 8 19.32 13.02 6.02
N GLY A 9 18.75 13.98 5.32
CA GLY A 9 18.70 13.97 3.86
C GLY A 9 17.89 12.77 3.35
N GLN A 10 18.48 11.90 2.58
CA GLN A 10 17.83 10.66 2.07
C GLN A 10 18.12 9.42 2.94
N THR A 11 18.97 9.54 3.95
CA THR A 11 19.40 8.41 4.78
C THR A 11 18.59 8.33 6.06
N ILE A 12 18.15 7.12 6.40
CA ILE A 12 17.50 6.77 7.67
C ILE A 12 18.55 6.18 8.60
N PHE A 13 18.70 6.75 9.78
CA PHE A 13 19.61 6.28 10.82
C PHE A 13 18.82 5.52 11.88
N VAL A 14 19.09 4.21 11.98
CA VAL A 14 18.47 3.31 12.95
C VAL A 14 19.45 3.07 14.10
N PRO A 15 19.13 3.51 15.32
CA PRO A 15 19.98 3.28 16.49
C PRO A 15 20.00 1.80 16.92
N GLU A 16 20.83 1.44 17.90
CA GLU A 16 20.91 0.06 18.42
C GLU A 16 19.69 -0.33 19.25
N ASP A 17 18.98 0.63 19.81
CA ASP A 17 17.76 0.48 20.60
C ASP A 17 16.59 1.35 20.05
N PRO A 18 16.15 1.13 18.79
CA PRO A 18 15.18 1.99 18.15
C PRO A 18 13.83 1.95 18.88
N ILE A 19 13.18 3.11 18.98
CA ILE A 19 11.77 3.19 19.38
C ILE A 19 10.92 2.90 18.14
N ILE A 20 10.12 1.84 18.21
CA ILE A 20 9.09 1.53 17.23
C ILE A 20 7.72 1.78 17.85
N HIS A 21 6.96 2.69 17.25
CA HIS A 21 5.58 2.92 17.66
C HIS A 21 4.69 1.80 17.15
N TYR A 22 3.72 1.37 17.97
CA TYR A 22 2.74 0.40 17.51
C TYR A 22 1.32 0.75 17.94
N ILE A 23 0.36 0.38 17.12
CA ILE A 23 -1.06 0.33 17.43
C ILE A 23 -1.41 -1.14 17.57
N GLU A 24 -1.88 -1.55 18.75
CA GLU A 24 -2.28 -2.94 19.01
C GLU A 24 -3.35 -3.43 18.01
N GLY A 25 -4.31 -2.54 17.71
CA GLY A 25 -5.43 -2.82 16.83
C GLY A 25 -6.68 -3.27 17.55
N ASP A 26 -7.76 -3.37 16.78
CA ASP A 26 -9.08 -3.80 17.25
C ASP A 26 -9.28 -5.30 16.93
N GLY A 27 -10.28 -5.91 17.55
CA GLY A 27 -10.63 -7.30 17.31
C GLY A 27 -9.46 -8.24 17.55
N ILE A 28 -9.05 -9.00 16.53
CA ILE A 28 -7.90 -9.93 16.62
C ILE A 28 -6.55 -9.23 16.78
N GLY A 29 -6.48 -7.91 16.75
CA GLY A 29 -5.27 -7.15 17.01
C GLY A 29 -4.62 -7.51 18.34
N VAL A 30 -5.43 -7.74 19.37
CA VAL A 30 -4.95 -8.16 20.71
C VAL A 30 -4.29 -9.53 20.73
N ASP A 31 -4.65 -10.42 19.79
CA ASP A 31 -4.06 -11.76 19.65
C ASP A 31 -2.76 -11.70 18.85
N ILE A 32 -2.74 -11.01 17.69
CA ILE A 32 -1.64 -11.08 16.74
C ILE A 32 -0.49 -10.10 17.03
N SER A 33 -0.77 -8.93 17.62
CA SER A 33 0.27 -7.92 17.85
C SER A 33 1.30 -8.33 18.90
N PRO A 34 0.92 -8.93 20.06
CA PRO A 34 1.90 -9.45 21.02
C PRO A 34 2.76 -10.58 20.44
N VAL A 35 2.17 -11.47 19.63
CA VAL A 35 2.92 -12.55 18.97
C VAL A 35 3.94 -12.01 17.99
N MET A 36 3.55 -10.99 17.18
CA MET A 36 4.46 -10.32 16.26
C MET A 36 5.66 -9.73 17.04
N MET A 37 5.43 -8.98 18.12
CA MET A 37 6.50 -8.38 18.91
C MET A 37 7.46 -9.44 19.44
N GLN A 38 6.96 -10.54 20.01
CA GLN A 38 7.79 -11.64 20.50
C GLN A 38 8.66 -12.26 19.42
N VAL A 39 8.10 -12.52 18.22
CA VAL A 39 8.84 -13.09 17.10
C VAL A 39 9.94 -12.14 16.62
N VAL A 40 9.62 -10.84 16.50
CA VAL A 40 10.57 -9.82 16.07
C VAL A 40 11.69 -9.63 17.08
N ASP A 41 11.37 -9.55 18.38
CA ASP A 41 12.37 -9.43 19.43
C ASP A 41 13.34 -10.62 19.41
N LYS A 42 12.83 -11.85 19.24
CA LYS A 42 13.68 -13.04 19.12
C LYS A 42 14.51 -13.06 17.83
N ALA A 43 13.98 -12.53 16.75
CA ALA A 43 14.73 -12.41 15.49
C ALA A 43 15.89 -11.40 15.64
N VAL A 44 15.64 -10.25 16.26
CA VAL A 44 16.65 -9.22 16.54
C VAL A 44 17.71 -9.74 17.50
N GLU A 45 17.32 -10.36 18.62
CA GLU A 45 18.23 -11.02 19.58
C GLU A 45 19.18 -11.97 18.86
N LYS A 46 18.63 -12.86 18.02
CA LYS A 46 19.42 -13.84 17.27
C LYS A 46 20.33 -13.21 16.21
N ALA A 47 19.84 -12.22 15.48
CA ALA A 47 20.58 -11.59 14.38
C ALA A 47 21.75 -10.73 14.88
N TYR A 48 21.59 -10.09 16.02
CA TYR A 48 22.57 -9.15 16.57
C TYR A 48 23.26 -9.62 17.86
N SER A 49 23.07 -10.89 18.27
CA SER A 49 23.70 -11.48 19.46
C SER A 49 23.53 -10.61 20.70
N ASP A 50 22.30 -10.20 20.99
CA ASP A 50 21.87 -9.34 22.11
C ASP A 50 22.43 -7.90 22.11
N LYS A 51 23.12 -7.49 21.06
CA LYS A 51 23.67 -6.13 20.96
C LYS A 51 22.64 -5.08 20.59
N ARG A 52 21.51 -5.49 20.01
CA ARG A 52 20.41 -4.61 19.63
C ARG A 52 19.08 -5.10 20.21
N LYS A 53 18.19 -4.17 20.48
CA LYS A 53 16.83 -4.47 20.96
C LYS A 53 15.86 -3.40 20.46
N ILE A 54 14.59 -3.75 20.31
CA ILE A 54 13.53 -2.79 19.99
C ILE A 54 12.88 -2.30 21.28
N THR A 55 12.65 -0.98 21.36
CA THR A 55 11.80 -0.38 22.38
C THR A 55 10.42 -0.12 21.79
N TRP A 56 9.46 -0.98 22.15
CA TRP A 56 8.08 -0.85 21.71
C TRP A 56 7.36 0.25 22.45
N LYS A 57 6.67 1.15 21.74
CA LYS A 57 5.89 2.25 22.31
C LYS A 57 4.48 2.26 21.74
N GLU A 58 3.49 1.93 22.59
CA GLU A 58 2.10 1.96 22.17
C GLU A 58 1.63 3.39 21.88
N VAL A 59 0.88 3.55 20.78
CA VAL A 59 0.10 4.73 20.43
C VAL A 59 -1.35 4.31 20.16
N LEU A 60 -2.30 5.16 20.48
CA LEU A 60 -3.71 4.79 20.50
C LEU A 60 -4.40 5.11 19.18
N ALA A 61 -5.13 4.15 18.62
CA ALA A 61 -6.10 4.35 17.56
C ALA A 61 -7.20 3.29 17.65
N GLY A 62 -8.33 3.51 16.98
CA GLY A 62 -9.46 2.58 16.97
C GLY A 62 -10.29 2.63 18.24
N GLN A 63 -10.93 1.52 18.57
CA GLN A 63 -11.83 1.43 19.73
C GLN A 63 -11.12 1.76 21.04
N LYS A 64 -9.91 1.23 21.23
CA LYS A 64 -9.09 1.49 22.44
C LYS A 64 -8.78 2.98 22.64
N ALA A 65 -8.57 3.73 21.56
CA ALA A 65 -8.39 5.17 21.62
C ALA A 65 -9.68 5.87 22.01
N PHE A 66 -10.78 5.50 21.36
CA PHE A 66 -12.09 6.09 21.64
C PHE A 66 -12.53 5.89 23.10
N ASP A 67 -12.36 4.70 23.64
CA ASP A 67 -12.71 4.38 25.03
C ASP A 67 -11.88 5.18 26.04
N LYS A 68 -10.62 5.52 25.70
CA LYS A 68 -9.72 6.27 26.61
C LYS A 68 -9.78 7.78 26.45
N THR A 69 -10.05 8.28 25.24
CA THR A 69 -9.88 9.70 24.91
C THR A 69 -11.12 10.35 24.29
N GLY A 70 -12.09 9.57 23.85
CA GLY A 70 -13.24 10.05 23.07
C GLY A 70 -12.93 10.28 21.59
N GLU A 71 -11.70 10.02 21.14
CA GLU A 71 -11.25 10.20 19.75
C GLU A 71 -10.82 8.88 19.15
N TRP A 72 -11.27 8.57 17.93
CA TRP A 72 -10.86 7.36 17.21
C TRP A 72 -9.41 7.40 16.73
N LEU A 73 -8.88 8.58 16.45
CA LEU A 73 -7.51 8.81 15.99
C LEU A 73 -6.97 10.12 16.60
N PRO A 74 -6.42 10.08 17.82
CA PRO A 74 -5.88 11.25 18.48
C PRO A 74 -4.71 11.89 17.72
N GLU A 75 -4.63 13.21 17.72
CA GLU A 75 -3.52 13.93 17.07
C GLU A 75 -2.16 13.59 17.71
N ALA A 76 -2.14 13.25 19.00
CA ALA A 76 -0.93 12.75 19.68
C ALA A 76 -0.36 11.48 19.02
N THR A 77 -1.21 10.59 18.51
CA THR A 77 -0.82 9.40 17.76
C THR A 77 -0.15 9.78 16.44
N LEU A 78 -0.77 10.69 15.68
CA LEU A 78 -0.21 11.17 14.42
C LEU A 78 1.17 11.84 14.61
N ASN A 79 1.31 12.66 15.65
CA ASN A 79 2.56 13.32 15.99
C ASN A 79 3.64 12.32 16.42
N SER A 80 3.28 11.28 17.18
CA SER A 80 4.20 10.21 17.54
C SER A 80 4.70 9.45 16.31
N MET A 81 3.81 9.15 15.35
CA MET A 81 4.17 8.47 14.12
C MET A 81 5.02 9.35 13.19
N ARG A 82 4.72 10.65 13.07
CA ARG A 82 5.55 11.59 12.30
C ARG A 82 6.97 11.67 12.85
N ASN A 83 7.11 11.79 14.16
CA ASN A 83 8.41 11.93 14.81
C ASN A 83 9.18 10.61 14.89
N GLY A 84 8.49 9.47 14.98
CA GLY A 84 9.11 8.15 15.09
C GLY A 84 9.45 7.50 13.75
N LEU A 85 8.96 8.04 12.65
CA LEU A 85 9.12 7.57 11.27
C LEU A 85 8.55 6.16 11.02
N VAL A 86 8.90 5.17 11.83
CA VAL A 86 8.53 3.77 11.65
C VAL A 86 7.48 3.36 12.68
N SER A 87 6.38 2.80 12.20
CA SER A 87 5.30 2.30 13.05
C SER A 87 4.75 0.98 12.55
N ILE A 88 4.24 0.16 13.45
CA ILE A 88 3.51 -1.09 13.13
C ILE A 88 2.08 -0.96 13.64
N LYS A 89 1.12 -1.42 12.84
CA LYS A 89 -0.29 -1.27 13.16
C LYS A 89 -1.04 -2.59 12.99
N GLY A 90 -1.72 -3.02 14.05
CA GLY A 90 -2.76 -4.04 13.98
C GLY A 90 -3.98 -3.59 13.19
N PRO A 91 -4.96 -4.45 12.93
CA PRO A 91 -6.16 -4.11 12.20
C PRO A 91 -7.02 -3.10 12.97
N LEU A 92 -7.69 -2.18 12.26
CA LEU A 92 -8.56 -1.18 12.86
C LEU A 92 -9.99 -1.31 12.34
N THR A 93 -10.94 -1.18 13.25
CA THR A 93 -12.37 -1.12 12.94
C THR A 93 -12.72 0.26 12.38
N THR A 94 -13.45 0.29 11.28
CA THR A 94 -14.06 1.54 10.81
C THR A 94 -15.39 1.74 11.55
N PRO A 95 -15.56 2.83 12.31
CA PRO A 95 -16.81 3.07 13.02
C PRO A 95 -17.97 3.23 12.04
N VAL A 96 -19.11 2.63 12.36
CA VAL A 96 -20.34 2.79 11.61
C VAL A 96 -21.03 4.08 12.04
N GLY A 97 -21.13 5.06 11.16
CA GLY A 97 -21.68 6.39 11.44
C GLY A 97 -20.62 7.42 11.85
N GLY A 98 -21.02 8.71 11.94
CA GLY A 98 -20.13 9.78 12.43
C GLY A 98 -19.17 10.42 11.43
N GLY A 99 -19.32 10.17 10.12
CA GLY A 99 -18.55 10.88 9.07
C GLY A 99 -17.10 10.42 8.88
N ILE A 100 -16.61 9.45 9.66
CA ILE A 100 -15.30 8.85 9.47
C ILE A 100 -15.43 7.68 8.49
N ARG A 101 -14.89 7.83 7.28
CA ARG A 101 -14.97 6.79 6.24
C ARG A 101 -14.12 5.56 6.57
N SER A 102 -12.88 5.76 6.99
CA SER A 102 -11.96 4.70 7.41
C SER A 102 -10.79 5.30 8.17
N LEU A 103 -10.44 4.72 9.32
CA LEU A 103 -9.25 5.11 10.09
C LEU A 103 -7.96 4.84 9.30
N ASN A 104 -7.92 3.77 8.51
CA ASN A 104 -6.79 3.47 7.65
C ASN A 104 -6.60 4.54 6.57
N VAL A 105 -7.68 4.98 5.92
CA VAL A 105 -7.63 6.06 4.93
C VAL A 105 -7.22 7.38 5.60
N ALA A 106 -7.75 7.68 6.79
CA ALA A 106 -7.37 8.88 7.54
C ALA A 106 -5.86 8.91 7.87
N LEU A 107 -5.28 7.79 8.32
CA LEU A 107 -3.83 7.68 8.56
C LEU A 107 -3.02 7.93 7.29
N ARG A 108 -3.39 7.31 6.18
CA ARG A 108 -2.72 7.45 4.88
C ARG A 108 -2.74 8.90 4.39
N GLN A 109 -3.89 9.56 4.48
CA GLN A 109 -4.05 10.96 4.05
C GLN A 109 -3.33 11.95 4.98
N LYS A 110 -3.51 11.83 6.32
CA LYS A 110 -2.92 12.76 7.29
C LYS A 110 -1.41 12.69 7.39
N LEU A 111 -0.80 11.56 7.02
CA LEU A 111 0.65 11.35 6.99
C LEU A 111 1.22 11.32 5.57
N ASP A 112 0.39 11.60 4.56
CA ASP A 112 0.73 11.54 3.12
C ASP A 112 1.47 10.25 2.73
N LEU A 113 0.95 9.10 3.19
CA LEU A 113 1.53 7.79 2.88
C LEU A 113 1.10 7.34 1.49
N TYR A 114 1.69 7.94 0.48
CA TYR A 114 1.25 7.82 -0.91
C TYR A 114 1.52 6.46 -1.56
N ALA A 115 2.42 5.66 -1.02
CA ALA A 115 2.77 4.35 -1.55
C ALA A 115 2.29 3.25 -0.62
N CYS A 116 1.28 2.49 -1.05
CA CYS A 116 0.91 1.23 -0.41
C CYS A 116 1.68 0.10 -1.09
N VAL A 117 2.57 -0.54 -0.34
CA VAL A 117 3.47 -1.59 -0.83
C VAL A 117 3.03 -2.93 -0.26
N ARG A 118 2.66 -3.86 -1.14
CA ARG A 118 2.13 -5.17 -0.77
C ARG A 118 2.93 -6.29 -1.46
N PRO A 119 3.94 -6.88 -0.82
CA PRO A 119 4.60 -8.07 -1.33
C PRO A 119 3.68 -9.27 -1.20
N VAL A 120 3.58 -10.06 -2.25
CA VAL A 120 2.79 -11.31 -2.28
C VAL A 120 3.67 -12.43 -2.76
N ARG A 121 3.94 -13.38 -1.88
CA ARG A 121 4.68 -14.61 -2.16
C ARG A 121 4.10 -15.77 -1.36
N TRP A 122 4.24 -16.97 -1.91
CA TRP A 122 3.85 -18.17 -1.21
C TRP A 122 4.94 -18.63 -0.23
N TYR A 123 4.52 -19.14 0.91
CA TYR A 123 5.38 -19.77 1.91
C TYR A 123 5.10 -21.26 1.97
N SER A 124 6.17 -22.09 1.97
CA SER A 124 6.05 -23.54 2.02
C SER A 124 5.20 -24.00 3.21
N GLY A 125 4.27 -24.92 2.94
CA GLY A 125 3.31 -25.40 3.93
C GLY A 125 2.00 -24.63 4.02
N THR A 126 1.88 -23.46 3.35
CA THR A 126 0.62 -22.73 3.30
C THR A 126 -0.31 -23.33 2.25
N PRO A 127 -1.58 -23.64 2.60
CA PRO A 127 -2.57 -24.10 1.64
C PRO A 127 -2.82 -23.04 0.55
N SER A 128 -3.00 -23.48 -0.69
CA SER A 128 -3.26 -22.60 -1.83
C SER A 128 -4.28 -23.21 -2.78
N PRO A 129 -5.17 -22.40 -3.39
CA PRO A 129 -6.13 -22.86 -4.39
C PRO A 129 -5.52 -23.07 -5.77
N VAL A 130 -4.28 -22.58 -6.03
CA VAL A 130 -3.63 -22.70 -7.33
C VAL A 130 -2.65 -23.87 -7.35
N ARG A 131 -2.36 -24.40 -8.56
CA ARG A 131 -1.50 -25.58 -8.72
C ARG A 131 -0.03 -25.32 -8.38
N ASP A 132 0.47 -24.14 -8.71
CA ASP A 132 1.87 -23.73 -8.51
C ASP A 132 1.92 -22.35 -7.80
N PRO A 133 1.64 -22.31 -6.50
CA PRO A 133 1.66 -21.06 -5.75
C PRO A 133 3.07 -20.44 -5.64
N ALA A 134 4.13 -21.23 -5.76
CA ALA A 134 5.51 -20.75 -5.75
C ALA A 134 5.86 -19.90 -6.99
N ALA A 135 5.04 -19.95 -8.04
CA ALA A 135 5.16 -19.06 -9.20
C ALA A 135 4.74 -17.61 -8.88
N VAL A 136 4.01 -17.38 -7.78
CA VAL A 136 3.59 -16.05 -7.35
C VAL A 136 4.65 -15.46 -6.43
N ASP A 137 5.42 -14.49 -6.97
CA ASP A 137 6.38 -13.67 -6.22
C ASP A 137 6.36 -12.27 -6.82
N MET A 138 5.43 -11.46 -6.37
CA MET A 138 5.18 -10.12 -6.89
C MET A 138 5.10 -9.11 -5.75
N ILE A 139 5.42 -7.85 -6.08
CA ILE A 139 5.20 -6.74 -5.16
C ILE A 139 4.35 -5.68 -5.84
N ILE A 140 3.29 -5.25 -5.17
CA ILE A 140 2.36 -4.25 -5.65
C ILE A 140 2.71 -2.89 -5.03
N PHE A 141 2.95 -1.89 -5.87
CA PHE A 141 3.01 -0.48 -5.54
C PHE A 141 1.68 0.16 -5.91
N ARG A 142 0.81 0.30 -4.94
CA ARG A 142 -0.52 0.89 -5.06
C ARG A 142 -0.45 2.36 -4.68
N GLU A 143 -0.83 3.26 -5.57
CA GLU A 143 -1.07 4.66 -5.22
C GLU A 143 -2.15 4.73 -4.13
N ASN A 144 -1.97 5.59 -3.14
CA ASN A 144 -2.72 5.49 -1.90
C ASN A 144 -3.42 6.79 -1.46
N SER A 145 -3.29 7.86 -2.25
CA SER A 145 -3.78 9.20 -1.91
C SER A 145 -4.92 9.71 -2.79
N GLU A 146 -5.08 9.16 -3.97
CA GLU A 146 -6.04 9.61 -5.00
C GLU A 146 -7.04 8.51 -5.36
N ASP A 147 -7.58 8.59 -6.60
CA ASP A 147 -8.56 7.69 -7.15
C ASP A 147 -9.94 7.86 -6.45
N VAL A 148 -10.82 6.90 -6.58
CA VAL A 148 -12.14 6.89 -5.91
C VAL A 148 -12.01 6.90 -4.38
N TYR A 149 -10.87 6.53 -3.85
CA TYR A 149 -10.54 6.59 -2.42
C TYR A 149 -10.39 8.02 -1.88
N ALA A 150 -10.29 9.04 -2.76
CA ALA A 150 -10.40 10.45 -2.36
C ALA A 150 -11.75 10.74 -1.71
N GLY A 151 -12.75 9.90 -1.99
CA GLY A 151 -14.04 9.94 -1.33
C GLY A 151 -14.89 11.15 -1.73
N ILE A 152 -14.71 11.64 -2.93
CA ILE A 152 -15.51 12.74 -3.48
C ILE A 152 -16.74 12.14 -4.14
N GLU A 153 -17.85 12.09 -3.39
CA GLU A 153 -19.08 11.49 -3.89
C GLU A 153 -20.32 12.10 -3.24
N TRP A 154 -21.43 11.98 -3.93
CA TRP A 154 -22.74 12.44 -3.49
C TRP A 154 -23.77 11.33 -3.67
N GLU A 155 -24.57 11.13 -2.63
CA GLU A 155 -25.66 10.17 -2.61
C GLU A 155 -26.73 10.53 -3.67
N ALA A 156 -27.32 9.51 -4.27
CA ALA A 156 -28.44 9.65 -5.19
C ALA A 156 -29.57 10.48 -4.57
N GLU A 157 -30.24 11.29 -5.38
CA GLU A 157 -31.36 12.16 -4.99
C GLU A 157 -30.99 13.30 -4.03
N SER A 158 -29.74 13.35 -3.50
CA SER A 158 -29.30 14.45 -2.64
C SER A 158 -29.19 15.77 -3.41
N GLU A 159 -29.29 16.89 -2.70
CA GLU A 159 -29.11 18.23 -3.28
C GLU A 159 -27.69 18.42 -3.86
N GLY A 160 -26.67 17.75 -3.26
CA GLY A 160 -25.32 17.73 -3.80
C GLY A 160 -25.25 17.04 -5.16
N ALA A 161 -25.81 15.84 -5.28
CA ALA A 161 -25.85 15.10 -6.54
C ALA A 161 -26.59 15.89 -7.63
N LYS A 162 -27.75 16.47 -7.31
CA LYS A 162 -28.53 17.32 -8.25
C LYS A 162 -27.71 18.51 -8.76
N LYS A 163 -26.97 19.20 -7.86
CA LYS A 163 -26.12 20.34 -8.26
C LYS A 163 -24.99 19.91 -9.18
N VAL A 164 -24.30 18.80 -8.86
CA VAL A 164 -23.20 18.28 -9.70
C VAL A 164 -23.73 17.85 -11.06
N ILE A 165 -24.82 17.08 -11.10
CA ILE A 165 -25.43 16.62 -12.35
C ILE A 165 -25.86 17.83 -13.21
N ASN A 166 -26.55 18.78 -12.62
CA ASN A 166 -26.96 19.98 -13.34
C ASN A 166 -25.75 20.76 -13.92
N PHE A 167 -24.68 20.94 -13.14
CA PHE A 167 -23.45 21.56 -13.63
C PHE A 167 -22.84 20.79 -14.81
N LEU A 168 -22.77 19.46 -14.70
CA LEU A 168 -22.24 18.63 -15.78
C LEU A 168 -23.07 18.73 -17.05
N GLU A 169 -24.41 18.81 -16.94
CA GLU A 169 -25.35 18.94 -18.08
C GLU A 169 -25.31 20.33 -18.69
N THR A 170 -25.40 21.38 -17.87
CA THR A 170 -25.56 22.76 -18.37
C THR A 170 -24.28 23.45 -18.76
N GLU A 171 -23.21 23.26 -17.95
CA GLU A 171 -21.91 23.93 -18.15
C GLU A 171 -20.91 23.07 -18.93
N MET A 172 -20.93 21.74 -18.73
CA MET A 172 -19.98 20.82 -19.36
C MET A 172 -20.58 20.07 -20.56
N GLY A 173 -21.87 20.25 -20.86
CA GLY A 173 -22.54 19.60 -21.99
C GLY A 173 -22.61 18.08 -21.90
N VAL A 174 -22.59 17.51 -20.71
CA VAL A 174 -22.67 16.05 -20.49
C VAL A 174 -24.11 15.61 -20.72
N THR A 175 -24.31 14.68 -21.66
CA THR A 175 -25.65 14.13 -21.98
C THR A 175 -25.75 12.64 -21.70
N LYS A 176 -24.73 12.05 -21.04
CA LYS A 176 -24.58 10.60 -20.91
C LYS A 176 -25.02 10.05 -19.55
N ILE A 177 -25.49 10.90 -18.63
CA ILE A 177 -26.07 10.44 -17.36
C ILE A 177 -27.47 9.92 -17.65
N ARG A 178 -27.62 8.61 -17.67
CA ARG A 178 -28.86 7.97 -18.16
C ARG A 178 -30.07 8.23 -17.26
N PHE A 179 -29.86 8.31 -15.96
CA PHE A 179 -30.91 8.48 -14.95
C PHE A 179 -30.52 9.60 -13.97
N PRO A 180 -30.52 10.87 -14.40
CA PRO A 180 -29.97 11.96 -13.60
C PRO A 180 -30.72 12.17 -12.26
N GLY A 181 -32.03 11.88 -12.21
CA GLY A 181 -32.83 12.03 -10.98
C GLY A 181 -32.49 11.03 -9.86
N THR A 182 -31.89 9.88 -10.19
CA THR A 182 -31.64 8.76 -9.25
C THR A 182 -30.19 8.27 -9.26
N SER A 183 -29.28 9.02 -9.89
CA SER A 183 -27.86 8.67 -9.93
C SER A 183 -27.10 9.24 -8.75
N GLY A 184 -26.31 8.43 -8.07
CA GLY A 184 -25.19 8.90 -7.26
C GLY A 184 -24.02 9.29 -8.16
N ILE A 185 -23.19 10.26 -7.72
CA ILE A 185 -22.04 10.73 -8.48
C ILE A 185 -20.77 10.60 -7.63
N GLY A 186 -19.74 10.02 -8.23
CA GLY A 186 -18.39 9.96 -7.64
C GLY A 186 -17.33 10.51 -8.59
N ILE A 187 -16.31 11.15 -8.05
CA ILE A 187 -15.18 11.71 -8.80
C ILE A 187 -13.92 10.88 -8.57
N LYS A 188 -13.23 10.57 -9.66
CA LYS A 188 -11.97 9.84 -9.68
C LYS A 188 -10.83 10.78 -10.09
N PRO A 189 -10.17 11.48 -9.15
CA PRO A 189 -8.99 12.27 -9.46
C PRO A 189 -7.77 11.36 -9.67
N VAL A 190 -6.97 11.65 -10.69
CA VAL A 190 -5.66 11.02 -10.94
C VAL A 190 -4.73 12.12 -11.44
N SER A 191 -3.62 12.36 -10.72
CA SER A 191 -2.68 13.43 -11.03
C SER A 191 -1.36 12.92 -11.61
N LYS A 192 -0.64 13.83 -12.24
CA LYS A 192 0.74 13.58 -12.69
C LYS A 192 1.67 13.37 -11.49
N GLU A 193 1.49 14.15 -10.45
CA GLU A 193 2.29 14.14 -9.23
C GLU A 193 2.11 12.83 -8.47
N GLY A 194 0.87 12.38 -8.24
CA GLY A 194 0.57 11.09 -7.61
C GLY A 194 1.12 9.92 -8.42
N THR A 195 0.92 9.96 -9.74
CA THR A 195 1.50 8.96 -10.66
C THR A 195 3.02 8.96 -10.59
N ALA A 196 3.66 10.13 -10.61
CA ALA A 196 5.10 10.24 -10.57
C ALA A 196 5.70 9.64 -9.31
N ARG A 197 5.10 9.94 -8.16
CA ARG A 197 5.57 9.43 -6.86
C ARG A 197 5.54 7.89 -6.81
N ILE A 198 4.43 7.28 -7.21
CA ILE A 198 4.28 5.83 -7.11
C ILE A 198 5.10 5.08 -8.17
N VAL A 199 5.17 5.57 -9.39
CA VAL A 199 5.97 4.96 -10.47
C VAL A 199 7.46 5.05 -10.15
N ARG A 200 7.92 6.20 -9.67
CA ARG A 200 9.32 6.39 -9.22
C ARG A 200 9.67 5.42 -8.08
N ALA A 201 8.79 5.25 -7.11
CA ALA A 201 8.99 4.29 -6.02
C ALA A 201 9.10 2.85 -6.54
N ALA A 202 8.22 2.45 -7.47
CA ALA A 202 8.23 1.11 -8.08
C ALA A 202 9.50 0.84 -8.90
N ILE A 203 9.95 1.81 -9.71
CA ILE A 203 11.18 1.66 -10.52
C ILE A 203 12.42 1.61 -9.61
N ASN A 204 12.52 2.49 -8.60
CA ASN A 204 13.61 2.47 -7.64
C ASN A 204 13.69 1.14 -6.89
N HIS A 205 12.54 0.58 -6.51
CA HIS A 205 12.50 -0.75 -5.90
C HIS A 205 12.99 -1.83 -6.88
N ALA A 206 12.56 -1.78 -8.14
CA ALA A 206 13.03 -2.75 -9.14
C ALA A 206 14.55 -2.66 -9.35
N ILE A 207 15.12 -1.46 -9.33
CA ILE A 207 16.57 -1.23 -9.40
C ILE A 207 17.27 -1.78 -8.15
N SER A 208 16.74 -1.49 -6.96
CA SER A 208 17.39 -1.87 -5.68
C SER A 208 17.39 -3.37 -5.46
N GLU A 209 16.30 -4.06 -5.78
CA GLU A 209 16.08 -5.49 -5.59
C GLU A 209 16.33 -6.33 -6.84
N ASP A 210 16.89 -5.71 -7.89
CA ASP A 210 17.20 -6.35 -9.17
C ASP A 210 16.02 -7.12 -9.78
N LYS A 211 14.83 -6.50 -9.76
CA LYS A 211 13.61 -7.11 -10.31
C LYS A 211 13.55 -6.94 -11.83
N PRO A 212 13.16 -7.98 -12.58
CA PRO A 212 13.24 -7.97 -14.06
C PRO A 212 12.16 -7.10 -14.73
N SER A 213 11.11 -6.69 -14.04
CA SER A 213 10.05 -5.90 -14.67
C SER A 213 9.29 -4.98 -13.71
N VAL A 214 8.79 -3.86 -14.27
CA VAL A 214 7.77 -2.99 -13.66
C VAL A 214 6.58 -2.93 -14.61
N THR A 215 5.38 -3.28 -14.13
CA THR A 215 4.17 -3.31 -14.93
C THR A 215 3.19 -2.24 -14.48
N LEU A 216 2.86 -1.30 -15.37
CA LEU A 216 1.82 -0.28 -15.16
C LEU A 216 0.44 -0.93 -15.39
N VAL A 217 -0.38 -1.04 -14.36
CA VAL A 217 -1.70 -1.66 -14.47
C VAL A 217 -2.78 -0.59 -14.52
N HIS A 218 -3.61 -0.59 -15.57
CA HIS A 218 -4.58 0.47 -15.84
C HIS A 218 -5.77 -0.01 -16.66
N LYS A 219 -6.85 0.78 -16.71
CA LYS A 219 -8.01 0.63 -17.61
C LYS A 219 -8.09 1.80 -18.61
N GLY A 220 -6.94 2.24 -19.12
CA GLY A 220 -6.82 3.44 -19.96
C GLY A 220 -7.50 3.36 -21.33
N ASN A 221 -7.87 2.18 -21.79
CA ASN A 221 -8.70 2.02 -23.00
C ASN A 221 -10.14 2.56 -22.81
N ILE A 222 -10.63 2.63 -21.57
CA ILE A 222 -11.95 3.16 -21.19
C ILE A 222 -11.80 4.54 -20.54
N MET A 223 -10.99 4.64 -19.48
CA MET A 223 -10.75 5.89 -18.73
C MET A 223 -9.48 6.59 -19.27
N LYS A 224 -9.61 7.21 -20.44
CA LYS A 224 -8.46 7.69 -21.23
C LYS A 224 -7.63 8.78 -20.55
N PHE A 225 -8.27 9.67 -19.78
CA PHE A 225 -7.61 10.84 -19.20
C PHE A 225 -7.21 10.67 -17.73
N THR A 226 -7.70 9.65 -17.08
CA THR A 226 -7.29 9.25 -15.73
C THR A 226 -6.34 8.04 -15.80
N GLU A 227 -6.86 6.86 -16.04
CA GLU A 227 -6.02 5.64 -16.10
C GLU A 227 -5.10 5.58 -17.32
N GLY A 228 -5.54 6.11 -18.47
CA GLY A 228 -4.66 6.30 -19.63
C GLY A 228 -3.57 7.33 -19.35
N GLY A 229 -3.91 8.41 -18.63
CA GLY A 229 -2.94 9.38 -18.13
C GLY A 229 -1.89 8.74 -17.22
N PHE A 230 -2.31 7.92 -16.26
CA PHE A 230 -1.40 7.17 -15.40
C PHE A 230 -0.38 6.35 -16.20
N ARG A 231 -0.83 5.59 -17.20
CA ARG A 231 0.06 4.84 -18.10
C ARG A 231 1.06 5.76 -18.82
N ASP A 232 0.57 6.81 -19.46
CA ASP A 232 1.38 7.67 -20.32
C ASP A 232 2.41 8.47 -19.49
N TRP A 233 2.02 8.97 -18.33
CA TRP A 233 2.92 9.62 -17.37
C TRP A 233 3.93 8.64 -16.78
N GLY A 234 3.52 7.39 -16.52
CA GLY A 234 4.43 6.34 -16.05
C GLY A 234 5.55 6.05 -17.05
N TYR A 235 5.24 5.91 -18.33
CA TYR A 235 6.25 5.77 -19.37
C TYR A 235 7.12 7.02 -19.53
N LYS A 236 6.52 8.20 -19.39
CA LYS A 236 7.28 9.46 -19.43
C LYS A 236 8.35 9.50 -18.33
N ILE A 237 7.99 9.15 -17.10
CA ILE A 237 8.93 9.08 -15.97
C ILE A 237 10.03 8.05 -16.23
N ALA A 238 9.67 6.85 -16.69
CA ALA A 238 10.67 5.83 -17.01
C ALA A 238 11.71 6.33 -18.03
N ARG A 239 11.28 7.07 -19.05
CA ARG A 239 12.17 7.62 -20.08
C ARG A 239 12.98 8.84 -19.58
N GLU A 240 12.31 9.82 -19.00
CA GLU A 240 12.92 11.12 -18.68
C GLU A 240 13.77 11.07 -17.40
N GLU A 241 13.36 10.34 -16.38
CA GLU A 241 14.07 10.30 -15.10
C GLU A 241 15.03 9.11 -14.98
N PHE A 242 14.71 7.98 -15.61
CA PHE A 242 15.52 6.77 -15.50
C PHE A 242 16.25 6.38 -16.79
N GLY A 243 16.05 7.14 -17.87
CA GLY A 243 16.74 6.91 -19.14
C GLY A 243 16.31 5.62 -19.85
N ALA A 244 15.11 5.11 -19.57
CA ALA A 244 14.58 3.93 -20.26
C ALA A 244 14.39 4.21 -21.77
N LYS A 245 14.71 3.23 -22.60
CA LYS A 245 14.61 3.31 -24.06
C LYS A 245 13.41 2.50 -24.55
N GLU A 246 12.76 2.93 -25.61
CA GLU A 246 11.68 2.17 -26.24
C GLU A 246 12.15 0.78 -26.66
N LEU A 247 11.29 -0.20 -26.39
CA LEU A 247 11.50 -1.60 -26.75
C LEU A 247 10.61 -1.93 -27.95
N ASP A 248 11.19 -2.42 -29.02
CA ASP A 248 10.49 -2.90 -30.24
C ASP A 248 9.47 -1.90 -30.82
N GLY A 249 9.79 -0.59 -30.77
CA GLY A 249 8.92 0.47 -31.30
C GLY A 249 7.86 0.97 -30.32
N GLY A 250 7.99 0.65 -29.04
CA GLY A 250 7.15 1.14 -27.96
C GLY A 250 5.75 0.52 -27.90
N PRO A 251 4.92 0.87 -26.89
CA PRO A 251 5.20 1.81 -25.82
C PRO A 251 6.09 1.25 -24.70
N TRP A 252 6.33 -0.07 -24.66
CA TRP A 252 7.20 -0.71 -23.68
C TRP A 252 8.60 -0.12 -23.73
N CYS A 253 9.24 -0.07 -22.57
CA CYS A 253 10.58 0.47 -22.43
C CYS A 253 11.50 -0.52 -21.71
N ILE A 254 12.81 -0.37 -21.97
CA ILE A 254 13.85 -1.14 -21.31
C ILE A 254 14.79 -0.19 -20.59
N LEU A 255 15.09 -0.50 -19.32
CA LEU A 255 16.03 0.19 -18.48
C LEU A 255 17.17 -0.76 -18.12
N ASN A 256 18.42 -0.31 -18.26
CA ASN A 256 19.55 -1.04 -17.68
C ASN A 256 19.72 -0.63 -16.22
N ASN A 257 19.68 -1.61 -15.31
CA ASN A 257 19.88 -1.38 -13.90
C ASN A 257 21.27 -0.76 -13.66
N PRO A 258 21.35 0.46 -13.11
CA PRO A 258 22.63 1.15 -12.93
C PRO A 258 23.58 0.47 -11.93
N LYS A 259 23.08 -0.45 -11.11
CA LYS A 259 23.87 -1.20 -10.11
C LYS A 259 24.64 -2.38 -10.71
N ASN A 260 24.10 -3.05 -11.71
CA ASN A 260 24.64 -4.31 -12.23
C ASN A 260 24.51 -4.52 -13.75
N GLY A 261 23.81 -3.63 -14.45
CA GLY A 261 23.61 -3.71 -15.91
C GLY A 261 22.46 -4.63 -16.35
N ASN A 262 21.79 -5.32 -15.44
CA ASN A 262 20.65 -6.17 -15.78
C ASN A 262 19.50 -5.36 -16.38
N GLN A 263 18.73 -5.99 -17.25
CA GLN A 263 17.62 -5.32 -17.91
C GLN A 263 16.35 -5.37 -17.08
N ILE A 264 15.69 -4.23 -16.96
CA ILE A 264 14.37 -4.07 -16.33
C ILE A 264 13.39 -3.64 -17.41
N ILE A 265 12.36 -4.44 -17.67
CA ILE A 265 11.32 -4.13 -18.65
C ILE A 265 10.21 -3.31 -17.98
N ILE A 266 9.95 -2.11 -18.50
CA ILE A 266 8.81 -1.29 -18.10
C ILE A 266 7.70 -1.53 -19.13
N LYS A 267 6.59 -2.10 -18.69
CA LYS A 267 5.46 -2.50 -19.55
C LYS A 267 4.12 -2.11 -18.95
N ASP A 268 3.05 -2.21 -19.74
CA ASP A 268 1.70 -1.98 -19.24
C ASP A 268 0.78 -3.17 -19.53
N VAL A 269 -0.25 -3.31 -18.71
CA VAL A 269 -1.30 -4.30 -18.86
C VAL A 269 -2.65 -3.70 -18.43
N ILE A 270 -3.69 -3.95 -19.23
CA ILE A 270 -5.06 -3.57 -18.91
C ILE A 270 -5.54 -4.37 -17.68
N ALA A 271 -6.19 -3.73 -16.73
CA ALA A 271 -6.49 -4.26 -15.39
C ALA A 271 -7.23 -5.61 -15.40
N ASP A 272 -8.24 -5.78 -16.25
CA ASP A 272 -8.96 -7.06 -16.37
C ASP A 272 -8.08 -8.17 -16.98
N ALA A 273 -7.22 -7.83 -17.93
CA ALA A 273 -6.22 -8.76 -18.44
C ALA A 273 -5.19 -9.12 -17.34
N MET A 274 -4.79 -8.15 -16.50
CA MET A 274 -3.88 -8.38 -15.39
C MET A 274 -4.43 -9.38 -14.39
N LEU A 275 -5.71 -9.25 -13.99
CA LEU A 275 -6.37 -10.21 -13.10
C LEU A 275 -6.35 -11.65 -13.65
N GLN A 276 -6.43 -11.81 -14.97
CA GLN A 276 -6.30 -13.10 -15.62
C GLN A 276 -4.82 -13.57 -15.67
N GLN A 277 -3.91 -12.66 -16.00
CA GLN A 277 -2.50 -13.02 -16.27
C GLN A 277 -1.72 -13.34 -14.99
N VAL A 278 -2.03 -12.71 -13.86
CA VAL A 278 -1.43 -13.10 -12.57
C VAL A 278 -1.78 -14.52 -12.15
N LEU A 279 -2.86 -15.08 -12.70
CA LEU A 279 -3.26 -16.46 -12.46
C LEU A 279 -2.66 -17.43 -13.49
N THR A 280 -2.62 -17.02 -14.77
CA THR A 280 -2.22 -17.90 -15.89
C THR A 280 -0.74 -17.83 -16.23
N ARG A 281 -0.07 -16.72 -15.94
CA ARG A 281 1.32 -16.43 -16.30
C ARG A 281 2.05 -15.63 -15.19
N PRO A 282 1.98 -16.05 -13.90
CA PRO A 282 2.51 -15.26 -12.79
C PRO A 282 4.00 -14.93 -12.92
N ARG A 283 4.83 -15.82 -13.50
CA ARG A 283 6.28 -15.61 -13.64
C ARG A 283 6.69 -14.48 -14.58
N GLU A 284 5.77 -13.94 -15.38
CA GLU A 284 6.05 -12.80 -16.26
C GLU A 284 6.05 -11.45 -15.51
N TYR A 285 5.68 -11.45 -14.23
CA TYR A 285 5.47 -10.24 -13.44
C TYR A 285 6.29 -10.25 -12.16
N SER A 286 6.87 -9.09 -11.80
CA SER A 286 7.63 -8.94 -10.56
C SER A 286 7.18 -7.71 -9.75
N VAL A 287 7.26 -6.52 -10.32
CA VAL A 287 6.76 -5.28 -9.69
C VAL A 287 5.52 -4.81 -10.46
N LEU A 288 4.42 -4.64 -9.76
CA LEU A 288 3.18 -4.07 -10.29
C LEU A 288 3.01 -2.66 -9.73
N THR A 289 2.75 -1.67 -10.56
CA THR A 289 2.39 -0.33 -10.09
C THR A 289 1.00 0.04 -10.61
N THR A 290 0.17 0.56 -9.72
CA THR A 290 -1.27 0.72 -9.97
C THR A 290 -1.78 2.00 -9.34
N MET A 291 -2.95 2.47 -9.82
CA MET A 291 -3.78 3.38 -9.04
C MET A 291 -4.43 2.64 -7.87
N ASN A 292 -5.12 3.40 -7.02
CA ASN A 292 -5.59 2.93 -5.72
C ASN A 292 -6.56 1.75 -5.84
N LEU A 293 -7.64 1.87 -6.59
CA LEU A 293 -8.67 0.82 -6.70
C LEU A 293 -8.13 -0.45 -7.36
N ASN A 294 -7.42 -0.33 -8.47
CA ASN A 294 -6.85 -1.49 -9.17
C ASN A 294 -5.86 -2.24 -8.27
N GLY A 295 -5.06 -1.51 -7.49
CA GLY A 295 -4.10 -2.09 -6.55
C GLY A 295 -4.78 -2.83 -5.40
N ASP A 296 -5.91 -2.34 -4.94
CA ASP A 296 -6.72 -3.01 -3.92
C ASP A 296 -7.21 -4.37 -4.41
N TYR A 297 -7.86 -4.39 -5.57
CA TYR A 297 -8.39 -5.62 -6.15
C TYR A 297 -7.30 -6.66 -6.47
N ILE A 298 -6.21 -6.22 -7.10
CA ILE A 298 -5.13 -7.12 -7.53
C ILE A 298 -4.39 -7.71 -6.33
N SER A 299 -4.13 -6.93 -5.29
CA SER A 299 -3.41 -7.42 -4.12
C SER A 299 -4.19 -8.50 -3.36
N ASP A 300 -5.51 -8.36 -3.24
CA ASP A 300 -6.34 -9.35 -2.58
C ASP A 300 -6.52 -10.61 -3.46
N ALA A 301 -6.64 -10.44 -4.78
CA ALA A 301 -6.67 -11.56 -5.72
C ALA A 301 -5.37 -12.37 -5.69
N LEU A 302 -4.22 -11.71 -5.58
CA LEU A 302 -2.91 -12.35 -5.44
C LEU A 302 -2.75 -13.01 -4.06
N ALA A 303 -3.17 -12.33 -2.98
CA ALA A 303 -3.15 -12.91 -1.63
C ALA A 303 -3.94 -14.22 -1.56
N ALA A 304 -5.10 -14.29 -2.21
CA ALA A 304 -5.88 -15.52 -2.30
C ALA A 304 -5.12 -16.68 -2.95
N GLN A 305 -4.27 -16.39 -3.96
CA GLN A 305 -3.48 -17.40 -4.64
C GLN A 305 -2.37 -18.00 -3.77
N VAL A 306 -1.86 -17.28 -2.80
CA VAL A 306 -0.77 -17.72 -1.92
C VAL A 306 -1.24 -18.23 -0.56
N GLY A 307 -2.56 -18.24 -0.30
CA GLY A 307 -3.13 -18.81 0.94
C GLY A 307 -4.06 -17.86 1.70
N GLY A 308 -4.28 -16.65 1.21
CA GLY A 308 -5.25 -15.71 1.74
C GLY A 308 -4.63 -14.47 2.39
N ILE A 309 -5.50 -13.50 2.68
CA ILE A 309 -5.10 -12.20 3.25
C ILE A 309 -4.51 -12.29 4.67
N GLY A 310 -4.75 -13.39 5.38
CA GLY A 310 -4.20 -13.64 6.72
C GLY A 310 -2.68 -13.79 6.77
N ILE A 311 -2.00 -13.93 5.62
CA ILE A 311 -0.55 -13.98 5.52
C ILE A 311 0.03 -12.87 4.63
N ALA A 312 -0.82 -11.94 4.16
CA ALA A 312 -0.42 -10.85 3.27
C ALA A 312 0.01 -9.62 4.08
N PRO A 313 1.29 -9.24 4.04
CA PRO A 313 1.79 -8.02 4.67
C PRO A 313 1.51 -6.80 3.81
N GLY A 314 1.46 -5.62 4.44
CA GLY A 314 1.35 -4.34 3.75
C GLY A 314 2.14 -3.23 4.44
N ALA A 315 2.62 -2.27 3.66
CA ALA A 315 3.22 -1.06 4.16
C ALA A 315 2.61 0.16 3.47
N ASN A 316 2.45 1.23 4.21
CA ASN A 316 2.08 2.54 3.69
C ASN A 316 3.25 3.48 3.94
N ILE A 317 3.84 4.00 2.88
CA ILE A 317 5.14 4.68 2.93
C ILE A 317 5.08 6.04 2.24
N ASN A 318 5.68 7.03 2.88
CA ASN A 318 6.10 8.26 2.23
C ASN A 318 7.63 8.24 2.11
N TYR A 319 8.14 7.97 0.92
CA TYR A 319 9.60 7.88 0.67
C TYR A 319 10.31 9.23 0.81
N GLU A 320 9.57 10.35 0.68
CA GLU A 320 10.13 11.70 0.81
C GLU A 320 10.35 12.09 2.28
N SER A 321 9.36 11.86 3.14
CA SER A 321 9.47 12.13 4.58
C SER A 321 10.16 10.99 5.34
N GLY A 322 10.13 9.77 4.83
CA GLY A 322 10.60 8.56 5.49
C GLY A 322 9.58 7.93 6.45
N ILE A 323 8.37 8.47 6.53
CA ILE A 323 7.31 7.91 7.39
C ILE A 323 6.78 6.63 6.76
N ALA A 324 6.72 5.57 7.57
CA ALA A 324 6.19 4.27 7.16
C ALA A 324 5.32 3.65 8.26
N ILE A 325 4.16 3.15 7.86
CA ILE A 325 3.29 2.33 8.71
C ILE A 325 3.19 0.95 8.09
N PHE A 326 3.59 -0.06 8.85
CA PHE A 326 3.50 -1.47 8.48
C PHE A 326 2.25 -2.07 9.08
N GLU A 327 1.50 -2.86 8.29
CA GLU A 327 0.20 -3.35 8.72
C GLU A 327 -0.14 -4.74 8.15
N ALA A 328 -1.01 -5.46 8.85
CA ALA A 328 -1.74 -6.57 8.26
C ALA A 328 -2.77 -6.02 7.27
N THR A 329 -2.94 -6.66 6.11
CA THR A 329 -3.89 -6.23 5.09
C THR A 329 -5.33 -6.65 5.37
N HIS A 330 -5.54 -7.59 6.31
CA HIS A 330 -6.87 -8.09 6.71
C HIS A 330 -7.57 -7.19 7.74
N GLY A 331 -8.88 -7.42 7.91
CA GLY A 331 -9.72 -6.72 8.89
C GLY A 331 -9.61 -7.28 10.32
N THR A 332 -10.47 -6.77 11.19
CA THR A 332 -10.46 -7.02 12.65
C THR A 332 -11.05 -8.37 13.08
N ALA A 333 -11.81 -9.04 12.22
CA ALA A 333 -12.45 -10.35 12.47
C ALA A 333 -12.97 -10.53 13.93
N PRO A 334 -13.87 -9.68 14.43
CA PRO A 334 -14.20 -9.54 15.86
C PRO A 334 -14.72 -10.83 16.50
N LYS A 335 -15.32 -11.73 15.73
CA LYS A 335 -15.81 -13.02 16.25
C LYS A 335 -14.71 -13.97 16.74
N TYR A 336 -13.45 -13.69 16.41
CA TYR A 336 -12.30 -14.52 16.78
C TYR A 336 -11.41 -13.86 17.85
N THR A 337 -11.77 -12.66 18.30
CA THR A 337 -11.01 -11.89 19.31
C THR A 337 -10.79 -12.70 20.59
N GLY A 338 -9.55 -12.74 21.09
CA GLY A 338 -9.18 -13.41 22.34
C GLY A 338 -9.23 -14.94 22.26
N GLN A 339 -9.23 -15.54 21.07
CA GLN A 339 -9.32 -17.00 20.90
C GLN A 339 -8.01 -17.64 20.42
N ASP A 340 -6.96 -16.86 20.13
CA ASP A 340 -5.67 -17.33 19.60
C ASP A 340 -5.78 -18.27 18.38
N LYS A 341 -6.79 -18.03 17.53
CA LYS A 341 -7.08 -18.88 16.36
C LYS A 341 -6.59 -18.29 15.05
N VAL A 342 -6.25 -17.01 15.03
CA VAL A 342 -5.89 -16.28 13.80
C VAL A 342 -4.38 -16.37 13.57
N ASN A 343 -4.03 -16.65 12.30
CA ASN A 343 -2.63 -16.70 11.90
C ASN A 343 -2.01 -15.28 11.95
N PRO A 344 -0.96 -15.01 12.73
CA PRO A 344 -0.28 -13.71 12.79
C PRO A 344 0.65 -13.46 11.60
N GLY A 345 0.64 -14.36 10.61
CA GLY A 345 1.55 -14.39 9.47
C GLY A 345 1.47 -13.17 8.54
N SER A 346 0.41 -12.33 8.63
CA SER A 346 0.38 -11.05 7.91
C SER A 346 1.21 -9.97 8.61
N LEU A 347 1.21 -9.95 9.94
CA LEU A 347 1.89 -8.90 10.71
C LEU A 347 3.37 -9.22 10.96
N ILE A 348 3.76 -10.49 11.03
CA ILE A 348 5.15 -10.92 11.22
C ILE A 348 6.04 -10.59 10.02
N PRO A 349 5.71 -10.94 8.75
CA PRO A 349 6.55 -10.60 7.61
C PRO A 349 6.68 -9.10 7.36
N VAL A 350 5.70 -8.30 7.76
CA VAL A 350 5.74 -6.84 7.69
C VAL A 350 6.98 -6.29 8.37
N SER A 351 7.30 -6.78 9.56
CA SER A 351 8.47 -6.32 10.31
C SER A 351 9.80 -6.75 9.68
N TYR A 352 9.84 -7.85 8.91
CA TYR A 352 11.07 -8.35 8.31
C TYR A 352 11.34 -7.79 6.90
N THR A 353 10.36 -7.86 6.01
CA THR A 353 10.56 -7.50 4.59
C THR A 353 10.71 -6.00 4.36
N HIS A 354 10.15 -5.18 5.23
CA HIS A 354 10.09 -3.74 5.03
C HIS A 354 11.08 -2.96 5.92
N LEU A 355 11.46 -3.48 7.07
CA LEU A 355 12.61 -2.91 7.82
C LEU A 355 13.89 -3.01 6.99
N ARG A 356 14.06 -4.08 6.21
CA ARG A 356 15.18 -4.25 5.29
C ARG A 356 15.09 -3.29 4.08
N ALA A 357 13.90 -2.94 3.60
CA ALA A 357 13.73 -1.98 2.51
C ALA A 357 14.17 -0.55 2.90
N HIS A 358 14.09 -0.19 4.19
CA HIS A 358 14.64 1.07 4.69
C HIS A 358 16.17 1.06 4.82
N GLU A 359 16.80 -0.10 5.04
CA GLU A 359 18.26 -0.21 5.05
C GLU A 359 18.87 -0.05 3.63
N THR A 360 18.15 -0.41 2.57
CA THR A 360 18.63 -0.31 1.18
C THR A 360 18.51 1.09 0.57
N LEU A 361 17.75 2.01 1.17
CA LEU A 361 17.68 3.41 0.74
C LEU A 361 18.86 4.25 1.24
N GLY A 362 19.75 3.69 2.04
CA GLY A 362 20.90 4.40 2.66
C GLY A 362 22.28 3.99 2.14
N ASN A 363 22.36 3.13 1.10
CA ASN A 363 23.65 2.73 0.51
C ASN A 363 23.69 3.04 -0.98
#